data_185c66a49baad98a02eee6cc7149b3af
#
_entry.id   185c66a49baad98a02eee6cc7149b3af
#
_cell.length_a   1.000
_cell.length_b   1.000
_cell.length_c   1.000
_cell.angle_alpha   90.00
_cell.angle_beta   90.00
_cell.angle_gamma   90.00
#
_symmetry.space_group_name_H-M   'P 1'
#
loop_
_entity.id
_entity.type
_entity.pdbx_description
1 polymer ?
#
loop_
_entity_poly.entity_id
_entity_poly.type
_entity_poly.pdbx_seq_one_letter_code
_entity_poly.pdbx_strand_id
1 'polypeptide(L)'
;EPAESVKARLGVERLVRLSANENPYGTSPKVREAVLDYVTNNDANLYPDGNASSLRSVLADYWKVAENQLVIGVGLDEVISMVNKTFINAGDSIVISVPAFSEYGLNGLVEGAVIREVPCIESTGQYDFKAMRQAVDTTTRLVWICNPNNPTGTYETVEDIRNFISTLPKDVLVIIDEAYIDFVTSVEVPTARALLDEFPNVFIMRTFSKAYGLANYRVGYMMSSAELANYIQTIRLPYNLNTLSQVAAEAAFGDHEFLRSTIEKNAAERALWEQTLDEVGGTYYKSGANFIFMSVPNADSLADEWLAKGYQVRRGQRDNWLRVTLPPASDGAIMRAILKEYMARQ
;
A
#
# COMPACT_ATOMS: atom_id res chain seq x y z
N GLU A 1 -10.33 -17.43 -1.05
CA GLU A 1 -11.23 -18.38 -0.34
C GLU A 1 -11.84 -17.63 0.85
N PRO A 2 -13.18 -17.76 1.12
CA PRO A 2 -13.82 -17.14 2.27
C PRO A 2 -13.22 -17.64 3.60
N ALA A 3 -13.13 -16.77 4.62
CA ALA A 3 -12.53 -17.11 5.91
C ALA A 3 -13.24 -18.32 6.58
N GLU A 4 -14.55 -18.41 6.49
CA GLU A 4 -15.33 -19.52 7.05
C GLU A 4 -14.98 -20.87 6.40
N SER A 5 -14.78 -20.90 5.07
CA SER A 5 -14.34 -22.09 4.35
C SER A 5 -12.94 -22.54 4.78
N VAL A 6 -12.04 -21.57 5.00
CA VAL A 6 -10.68 -21.85 5.50
C VAL A 6 -10.73 -22.42 6.92
N LYS A 7 -11.52 -21.78 7.81
CA LYS A 7 -11.71 -22.27 9.19
C LYS A 7 -12.25 -23.68 9.24
N ALA A 8 -13.30 -23.96 8.45
CA ALA A 8 -13.90 -25.30 8.39
C ALA A 8 -12.90 -26.36 7.90
N ARG A 9 -12.11 -26.04 6.87
CA ARG A 9 -11.10 -26.96 6.31
C ARG A 9 -9.96 -27.23 7.29
N LEU A 10 -9.56 -26.24 8.09
CA LEU A 10 -8.44 -26.33 9.03
C LEU A 10 -8.88 -26.82 10.42
N GLY A 11 -10.18 -26.84 10.72
CA GLY A 11 -10.69 -27.17 12.05
C GLY A 11 -10.34 -26.15 13.13
N VAL A 12 -10.13 -24.86 12.74
CA VAL A 12 -9.81 -23.78 13.67
C VAL A 12 -11.03 -22.91 13.94
N GLU A 13 -11.22 -22.50 15.19
CA GLU A 13 -12.32 -21.60 15.58
C GLU A 13 -12.11 -20.16 15.10
N ARG A 14 -10.86 -19.71 15.05
CA ARG A 14 -10.46 -18.35 14.67
C ARG A 14 -9.44 -18.36 13.55
N LEU A 15 -9.63 -17.50 12.56
CA LEU A 15 -8.66 -17.21 11.51
C LEU A 15 -8.26 -15.74 11.57
N VAL A 16 -6.98 -15.49 11.83
CA VAL A 16 -6.38 -14.15 11.80
C VAL A 16 -5.71 -13.97 10.45
N ARG A 17 -6.28 -13.08 9.62
CA ARG A 17 -5.76 -12.80 8.29
C ARG A 17 -4.61 -11.79 8.37
N LEU A 18 -3.41 -12.27 8.10
CA LEU A 18 -2.17 -11.48 8.12
C LEU A 18 -1.46 -11.51 6.74
N SER A 19 -2.25 -11.66 5.68
CA SER A 19 -1.76 -11.84 4.30
C SER A 19 -2.05 -10.66 3.36
N ALA A 20 -2.90 -9.71 3.78
CA ALA A 20 -3.37 -8.61 2.93
C ALA A 20 -3.03 -7.21 3.46
N ASN A 21 -2.23 -7.11 4.51
CA ASN A 21 -1.82 -5.84 5.13
C ASN A 21 -3.01 -4.98 5.58
N GLU A 22 -4.08 -5.63 6.02
CA GLU A 22 -5.26 -4.99 6.61
C GLU A 22 -4.90 -4.42 7.99
N ASN A 23 -5.68 -3.44 8.47
CA ASN A 23 -5.49 -2.88 9.80
C ASN A 23 -6.07 -3.84 10.87
N PRO A 24 -5.24 -4.46 11.73
CA PRO A 24 -5.73 -5.42 12.72
C PRO A 24 -6.47 -4.74 13.89
N TYR A 25 -6.37 -3.43 14.01
CA TYR A 25 -7.04 -2.64 15.06
C TYR A 25 -8.45 -2.18 14.65
N GLY A 26 -8.89 -2.56 13.44
CA GLY A 26 -10.23 -2.30 12.93
C GLY A 26 -10.36 -0.93 12.26
N THR A 27 -11.51 -0.33 12.46
CA THR A 27 -11.94 0.94 11.86
C THR A 27 -12.30 1.93 12.95
N SER A 28 -12.03 3.22 12.74
CA SER A 28 -12.42 4.29 13.69
C SER A 28 -13.90 4.20 14.06
N PRO A 29 -14.26 4.34 15.35
CA PRO A 29 -15.66 4.43 15.79
C PRO A 29 -16.43 5.57 15.10
N LYS A 30 -15.77 6.69 14.80
CA LYS A 30 -16.38 7.82 14.07
C LYS A 30 -16.87 7.45 12.68
N VAL A 31 -16.21 6.50 12.02
CA VAL A 31 -16.67 5.96 10.72
C VAL A 31 -18.01 5.25 10.88
N ARG A 32 -18.13 4.39 11.91
CA ARG A 32 -19.38 3.68 12.17
C ARG A 32 -20.52 4.67 12.47
N GLU A 33 -20.27 5.66 13.30
CA GLU A 33 -21.25 6.69 13.64
C GLU A 33 -21.72 7.45 12.40
N ALA A 34 -20.79 7.95 11.58
CA ALA A 34 -21.10 8.70 10.37
C ALA A 34 -21.88 7.86 9.34
N VAL A 35 -21.49 6.59 9.14
CA VAL A 35 -22.19 5.68 8.21
C VAL A 35 -23.58 5.34 8.72
N LEU A 36 -23.76 5.06 10.01
CA LEU A 36 -25.07 4.79 10.60
C LEU A 36 -25.99 6.01 10.53
N ASP A 37 -25.48 7.20 10.81
CA ASP A 37 -26.25 8.44 10.66
C ASP A 37 -26.71 8.62 9.21
N TYR A 38 -25.80 8.44 8.26
CA TYR A 38 -26.13 8.57 6.85
C TYR A 38 -27.23 7.59 6.43
N VAL A 39 -27.12 6.29 6.72
CA VAL A 39 -28.10 5.28 6.29
C VAL A 39 -29.42 5.38 7.03
N THR A 40 -29.45 6.03 8.20
CA THR A 40 -30.67 6.28 8.95
C THR A 40 -31.47 7.41 8.34
N ASN A 41 -30.81 8.41 7.75
CA ASN A 41 -31.45 9.66 7.28
C ASN A 41 -31.56 9.74 5.75
N ASN A 42 -31.00 8.79 5.00
CA ASN A 42 -30.97 8.83 3.53
C ASN A 42 -31.24 7.44 2.92
N ASP A 43 -31.91 7.45 1.79
CA ASP A 43 -32.13 6.26 0.97
C ASP A 43 -30.99 6.04 -0.04
N ALA A 44 -30.87 4.82 -0.55
CA ALA A 44 -29.81 4.43 -1.49
C ALA A 44 -30.25 4.50 -2.97
N ASN A 45 -31.36 5.17 -3.28
CA ASN A 45 -31.96 5.25 -4.62
C ASN A 45 -31.35 6.33 -5.52
N LEU A 46 -30.52 7.22 -4.96
CA LEU A 46 -29.86 8.31 -5.69
C LEU A 46 -28.39 7.99 -5.96
N TYR A 47 -27.91 8.45 -7.10
CA TYR A 47 -26.46 8.39 -7.39
C TYR A 47 -25.66 9.24 -6.37
N PRO A 48 -24.41 8.85 -6.08
CA PRO A 48 -23.54 9.65 -5.23
C PRO A 48 -23.13 10.96 -5.91
N ASP A 49 -22.51 11.85 -5.13
CA ASP A 49 -21.72 12.93 -5.72
C ASP A 49 -20.57 12.36 -6.55
N GLY A 50 -20.66 12.50 -7.87
CA GLY A 50 -19.70 11.94 -8.81
C GLY A 50 -18.30 12.54 -8.71
N ASN A 51 -18.14 13.68 -8.05
CA ASN A 51 -16.85 14.32 -7.80
C ASN A 51 -16.29 14.04 -6.40
N ALA A 52 -17.08 13.41 -5.51
CA ALA A 52 -16.75 13.29 -4.10
C ALA A 52 -16.30 14.66 -3.51
N SER A 53 -17.08 15.71 -3.77
CA SER A 53 -16.66 17.11 -3.60
C SER A 53 -16.23 17.42 -2.17
N SER A 54 -16.96 16.91 -1.16
CA SER A 54 -16.62 17.11 0.24
C SER A 54 -15.29 16.46 0.59
N LEU A 55 -15.11 15.19 0.27
CA LEU A 55 -13.85 14.46 0.49
C LEU A 55 -12.68 15.13 -0.25
N ARG A 56 -12.92 15.54 -1.51
CA ARG A 56 -11.93 16.24 -2.33
C ARG A 56 -11.47 17.54 -1.69
N SER A 57 -12.40 18.34 -1.19
CA SER A 57 -12.09 19.62 -0.53
C SER A 57 -11.26 19.41 0.74
N VAL A 58 -11.64 18.45 1.58
CA VAL A 58 -10.89 18.09 2.79
C VAL A 58 -9.45 17.63 2.47
N LEU A 59 -9.28 16.80 1.45
CA LEU A 59 -7.95 16.32 1.01
C LEU A 59 -7.11 17.46 0.42
N ALA A 60 -7.72 18.33 -0.42
CA ALA A 60 -7.05 19.47 -1.02
C ALA A 60 -6.51 20.44 0.04
N ASP A 61 -7.35 20.75 1.03
CA ASP A 61 -6.99 21.63 2.15
C ASP A 61 -5.84 21.05 3.00
N TYR A 62 -5.88 19.76 3.28
CA TYR A 62 -4.85 19.10 4.07
C TYR A 62 -3.51 19.08 3.32
N TRP A 63 -3.52 18.66 2.06
CA TRP A 63 -2.31 18.49 1.26
C TRP A 63 -1.80 19.80 0.66
N LYS A 64 -2.55 20.90 0.79
CA LYS A 64 -2.23 22.19 0.18
C LYS A 64 -2.04 22.06 -1.34
N VAL A 65 -3.00 21.41 -1.98
CA VAL A 65 -3.11 21.28 -3.43
C VAL A 65 -4.47 21.83 -3.89
N ALA A 66 -4.60 22.15 -5.17
CA ALA A 66 -5.90 22.50 -5.73
C ALA A 66 -6.77 21.24 -5.91
N GLU A 67 -8.09 21.36 -5.80
CA GLU A 67 -9.03 20.24 -5.96
C GLU A 67 -8.89 19.52 -7.31
N ASN A 68 -8.55 20.25 -8.38
CA ASN A 68 -8.33 19.70 -9.71
C ASN A 68 -6.99 18.95 -9.87
N GLN A 69 -6.14 18.94 -8.84
CA GLN A 69 -4.93 18.12 -8.78
C GLN A 69 -5.18 16.73 -8.18
N LEU A 70 -6.40 16.46 -7.70
CA LEU A 70 -6.80 15.21 -7.07
C LEU A 70 -7.60 14.32 -8.02
N VAL A 71 -7.30 13.03 -8.01
CA VAL A 71 -8.14 11.98 -8.60
C VAL A 71 -8.51 10.99 -7.50
N ILE A 72 -9.81 10.76 -7.29
CA ILE A 72 -10.32 9.85 -6.27
C ILE A 72 -10.88 8.62 -6.95
N GLY A 73 -10.46 7.43 -6.48
CA GLY A 73 -10.82 6.15 -7.07
C GLY A 73 -11.34 5.13 -6.07
N VAL A 74 -11.90 4.05 -6.60
CA VAL A 74 -12.37 2.88 -5.85
C VAL A 74 -11.16 2.03 -5.42
N GLY A 75 -10.44 2.51 -4.42
CA GLY A 75 -9.13 2.03 -4.02
C GLY A 75 -8.03 2.41 -5.01
N LEU A 76 -6.79 2.09 -4.67
CA LEU A 76 -5.66 2.35 -5.56
C LEU A 76 -5.65 1.43 -6.79
N ASP A 77 -6.31 0.28 -6.74
CA ASP A 77 -6.39 -0.62 -7.90
C ASP A 77 -7.06 0.08 -9.10
N GLU A 78 -8.15 0.85 -8.86
CA GLU A 78 -8.75 1.66 -9.91
C GLU A 78 -7.83 2.78 -10.38
N VAL A 79 -7.14 3.45 -9.45
CA VAL A 79 -6.20 4.53 -9.78
C VAL A 79 -5.05 4.00 -10.63
N ILE A 80 -4.45 2.85 -10.26
CA ILE A 80 -3.40 2.18 -11.03
C ILE A 80 -3.89 1.84 -12.45
N SER A 81 -5.11 1.28 -12.54
CA SER A 81 -5.72 0.96 -13.83
C SER A 81 -5.93 2.22 -14.68
N MET A 82 -6.44 3.30 -14.10
CA MET A 82 -6.64 4.57 -14.81
C MET A 82 -5.31 5.17 -15.29
N VAL A 83 -4.25 5.14 -14.48
CA VAL A 83 -2.92 5.63 -14.88
C VAL A 83 -2.42 4.87 -16.11
N ASN A 84 -2.45 3.53 -16.07
CA ASN A 84 -2.00 2.72 -17.20
C ASN A 84 -2.83 2.98 -18.46
N LYS A 85 -4.16 2.95 -18.36
CA LYS A 85 -5.06 3.24 -19.50
C LYS A 85 -4.86 4.62 -20.12
N THR A 86 -4.49 5.61 -19.32
CA THR A 86 -4.30 6.98 -19.80
C THR A 86 -2.98 7.16 -20.52
N PHE A 87 -1.90 6.56 -20.03
CA PHE A 87 -0.54 6.93 -20.45
C PHE A 87 0.21 5.83 -21.20
N ILE A 88 -0.30 4.61 -21.25
CA ILE A 88 0.38 3.48 -21.92
C ILE A 88 -0.28 3.19 -23.27
N ASN A 89 0.56 3.06 -24.30
CA ASN A 89 0.20 2.46 -25.56
C ASN A 89 0.95 1.13 -25.73
N ALA A 90 0.45 0.25 -26.59
CA ALA A 90 1.14 -1.00 -26.90
C ALA A 90 2.58 -0.76 -27.37
N GLY A 91 3.54 -1.42 -26.74
CA GLY A 91 4.98 -1.26 -27.00
C GLY A 91 5.69 -0.22 -26.13
N ASP A 92 4.98 0.63 -25.41
CA ASP A 92 5.59 1.47 -24.37
C ASP A 92 6.17 0.59 -23.25
N SER A 93 7.15 1.07 -22.51
CA SER A 93 7.71 0.34 -21.39
C SER A 93 7.43 0.99 -20.03
N ILE A 94 7.37 0.12 -19.03
CA ILE A 94 7.22 0.48 -17.61
C ILE A 94 8.41 -0.09 -16.85
N VAL A 95 9.03 0.72 -15.99
CA VAL A 95 10.12 0.27 -15.11
C VAL A 95 9.56 0.07 -13.69
N ILE A 96 9.79 -1.10 -13.12
CA ILE A 96 9.46 -1.46 -11.74
C ILE A 96 10.65 -2.12 -11.06
N SER A 97 10.81 -1.90 -9.77
CA SER A 97 11.75 -2.69 -8.95
C SER A 97 11.04 -3.94 -8.43
N VAL A 98 11.69 -5.09 -8.48
CA VAL A 98 11.13 -6.37 -8.03
C VAL A 98 11.90 -6.95 -6.83
N PRO A 99 11.21 -7.63 -5.88
CA PRO A 99 9.78 -7.93 -5.87
C PRO A 99 8.92 -6.69 -5.65
N ALA A 100 7.74 -6.63 -6.30
CA ALA A 100 6.84 -5.50 -6.33
C ALA A 100 5.39 -5.91 -6.07
N PHE A 101 4.53 -4.93 -5.85
CA PHE A 101 3.09 -5.11 -5.93
C PHE A 101 2.70 -5.46 -7.37
N SER A 102 2.01 -6.59 -7.56
CA SER A 102 1.74 -7.17 -8.88
C SER A 102 0.93 -6.27 -9.82
N GLU A 103 0.09 -5.41 -9.27
CA GLU A 103 -0.86 -4.61 -10.05
C GLU A 103 -0.18 -3.59 -10.96
N TYR A 104 1.02 -3.12 -10.63
CA TYR A 104 1.76 -2.22 -11.54
C TYR A 104 2.06 -2.89 -12.87
N GLY A 105 2.66 -4.08 -12.82
CA GLY A 105 2.99 -4.85 -14.01
C GLY A 105 1.76 -5.40 -14.73
N LEU A 106 0.81 -5.99 -13.99
CA LEU A 106 -0.39 -6.61 -14.58
C LEU A 106 -1.24 -5.60 -15.35
N ASN A 107 -1.50 -4.41 -14.77
CA ASN A 107 -2.24 -3.37 -15.48
C ASN A 107 -1.48 -2.85 -16.70
N GLY A 108 -0.16 -2.75 -16.62
CA GLY A 108 0.68 -2.40 -17.77
C GLY A 108 0.57 -3.42 -18.91
N LEU A 109 0.64 -4.71 -18.59
CA LEU A 109 0.50 -5.80 -19.58
C LEU A 109 -0.86 -5.79 -20.27
N VAL A 110 -1.94 -5.44 -19.55
CA VAL A 110 -3.30 -5.31 -20.15
C VAL A 110 -3.31 -4.24 -21.26
N GLU A 111 -2.57 -3.16 -21.06
CA GLU A 111 -2.45 -2.07 -22.06
C GLU A 111 -1.34 -2.35 -23.13
N GLY A 112 -0.69 -3.51 -23.09
CA GLY A 112 0.34 -3.91 -24.05
C GLY A 112 1.73 -3.35 -23.75
N ALA A 113 2.00 -2.94 -22.51
CA ALA A 113 3.31 -2.46 -22.10
C ALA A 113 4.35 -3.59 -22.03
N VAL A 114 5.62 -3.22 -22.22
CA VAL A 114 6.78 -4.03 -21.89
C VAL A 114 7.19 -3.72 -20.44
N ILE A 115 7.15 -4.72 -19.56
CA ILE A 115 7.55 -4.54 -18.18
C ILE A 115 9.06 -4.78 -18.04
N ARG A 116 9.77 -3.78 -17.54
CA ARG A 116 11.22 -3.84 -17.26
C ARG A 116 11.41 -3.97 -15.76
N GLU A 117 11.73 -5.18 -15.35
CA GLU A 117 11.95 -5.52 -13.97
C GLU A 117 13.40 -5.29 -13.57
N VAL A 118 13.61 -4.54 -12.50
CA VAL A 118 14.93 -4.27 -11.92
C VAL A 118 14.95 -4.87 -10.51
N PRO A 119 15.82 -5.84 -10.24
CA PRO A 119 15.94 -6.41 -8.89
C PRO A 119 16.29 -5.34 -7.86
N CYS A 120 15.68 -5.40 -6.69
CA CYS A 120 16.10 -4.60 -5.54
C CYS A 120 17.51 -5.04 -5.09
N ILE A 121 18.18 -4.19 -4.31
CA ILE A 121 19.46 -4.53 -3.67
C ILE A 121 19.22 -5.67 -2.70
N GLU A 122 19.78 -6.84 -2.95
CA GLU A 122 19.49 -8.06 -2.21
C GLU A 122 19.78 -7.95 -0.71
N SER A 123 20.87 -7.28 -0.35
CA SER A 123 21.28 -7.14 1.05
C SER A 123 20.41 -6.22 1.89
N THR A 124 19.69 -5.28 1.27
CA THR A 124 18.91 -4.24 1.97
C THR A 124 17.43 -4.23 1.62
N GLY A 125 17.05 -4.81 0.47
CA GLY A 125 15.70 -4.75 -0.07
C GLY A 125 15.32 -3.39 -0.67
N GLN A 126 16.24 -2.41 -0.67
CA GLN A 126 16.03 -1.08 -1.22
C GLN A 126 16.13 -1.05 -2.74
N TYR A 127 15.63 0.02 -3.35
CA TYR A 127 15.71 0.21 -4.78
C TYR A 127 17.14 0.43 -5.27
N ASP A 128 17.53 -0.24 -6.34
CA ASP A 128 18.72 0.11 -7.11
C ASP A 128 18.35 1.20 -8.14
N PHE A 129 18.32 2.44 -7.69
CA PHE A 129 17.98 3.58 -8.54
C PHE A 129 18.95 3.75 -9.72
N LYS A 130 20.21 3.33 -9.58
CA LYS A 130 21.15 3.35 -10.68
C LYS A 130 20.77 2.35 -11.79
N ALA A 131 20.44 1.11 -11.39
CA ALA A 131 19.96 0.10 -12.33
C ALA A 131 18.61 0.47 -12.94
N MET A 132 17.68 1.04 -12.14
CA MET A 132 16.40 1.56 -12.64
C MET A 132 16.61 2.66 -13.68
N ARG A 133 17.55 3.59 -13.45
CA ARG A 133 17.88 4.63 -14.45
C ARG A 133 18.39 4.03 -15.76
N GLN A 134 19.21 2.98 -15.69
CA GLN A 134 19.73 2.28 -16.87
C GLN A 134 18.65 1.52 -17.64
N ALA A 135 17.58 1.09 -16.97
CA ALA A 135 16.44 0.43 -17.61
C ALA A 135 15.50 1.39 -18.36
N VAL A 136 15.62 2.70 -18.11
CA VAL A 136 14.83 3.74 -18.80
C VAL A 136 15.42 4.06 -20.16
N ASP A 137 14.59 3.99 -21.21
CA ASP A 137 14.94 4.38 -22.58
C ASP A 137 13.82 5.20 -23.24
N THR A 138 13.89 5.38 -24.55
CA THR A 138 12.93 6.19 -25.32
C THR A 138 11.51 5.62 -25.38
N THR A 139 11.32 4.35 -25.04
CA THR A 139 9.99 3.72 -24.97
C THR A 139 9.37 3.82 -23.58
N THR A 140 10.14 4.19 -22.55
CA THR A 140 9.67 4.22 -21.18
C THR A 140 8.68 5.37 -20.95
N ARG A 141 7.51 5.04 -20.40
CA ARG A 141 6.47 6.02 -20.05
C ARG A 141 6.24 6.13 -18.55
N LEU A 142 6.29 5.02 -17.83
CA LEU A 142 6.02 5.00 -16.38
C LEU A 142 7.20 4.39 -15.64
N VAL A 143 7.48 4.96 -14.46
CA VAL A 143 8.34 4.38 -13.42
C VAL A 143 7.52 4.33 -12.14
N TRP A 144 7.43 3.16 -11.52
CA TRP A 144 6.72 2.96 -10.27
C TRP A 144 7.68 2.88 -9.09
N ILE A 145 7.39 3.64 -8.06
CA ILE A 145 8.11 3.64 -6.77
C ILE A 145 7.06 3.44 -5.67
N CYS A 146 7.06 2.28 -5.03
CA CYS A 146 6.26 2.03 -3.84
C CYS A 146 7.09 2.36 -2.60
N ASN A 147 6.67 3.30 -1.77
CA ASN A 147 7.47 3.79 -0.66
C ASN A 147 6.63 4.03 0.61
N PRO A 148 6.74 3.18 1.62
CA PRO A 148 7.48 1.92 1.72
C PRO A 148 7.07 0.86 0.70
N ASN A 149 8.04 0.06 0.25
CA ASN A 149 7.80 -0.95 -0.79
C ASN A 149 7.00 -2.15 -0.27
N ASN A 150 6.15 -2.71 -1.11
CA ASN A 150 5.48 -3.99 -0.90
C ASN A 150 6.05 -5.00 -1.94
N PRO A 151 6.69 -6.10 -1.50
CA PRO A 151 6.62 -6.73 -0.18
C PRO A 151 7.79 -6.44 0.78
N THR A 152 8.85 -5.74 0.37
CA THR A 152 10.08 -5.61 1.17
C THR A 152 9.89 -4.82 2.46
N GLY A 153 8.94 -3.88 2.48
CA GLY A 153 8.73 -2.96 3.60
C GLY A 153 9.73 -1.81 3.67
N THR A 154 10.75 -1.80 2.82
CA THR A 154 11.83 -0.81 2.83
C THR A 154 11.35 0.59 2.46
N TYR A 155 11.93 1.59 3.10
CA TYR A 155 11.64 3.01 2.88
C TYR A 155 12.85 3.69 2.24
N GLU A 156 12.61 4.42 1.15
CA GLU A 156 13.59 5.29 0.51
C GLU A 156 13.39 6.73 0.99
N THR A 157 14.48 7.47 1.20
CA THR A 157 14.36 8.87 1.61
C THR A 157 13.80 9.74 0.48
N VAL A 158 13.10 10.81 0.83
CA VAL A 158 12.59 11.77 -0.17
C VAL A 158 13.74 12.35 -1.00
N GLU A 159 14.93 12.51 -0.40
CA GLU A 159 16.12 13.00 -1.10
C GLU A 159 16.63 12.01 -2.14
N ASP A 160 16.67 10.71 -1.81
CA ASP A 160 17.10 9.67 -2.78
C ASP A 160 16.12 9.59 -3.95
N ILE A 161 14.82 9.68 -3.68
CA ILE A 161 13.78 9.71 -4.71
C ILE A 161 13.93 10.98 -5.58
N ARG A 162 14.14 12.16 -4.98
CA ARG A 162 14.38 13.43 -5.69
C ARG A 162 15.57 13.31 -6.62
N ASN A 163 16.68 12.80 -6.11
CA ASN A 163 17.90 12.62 -6.87
C ASN A 163 17.68 11.68 -8.05
N PHE A 164 16.98 10.57 -7.85
CA PHE A 164 16.62 9.64 -8.92
C PHE A 164 15.74 10.31 -9.99
N ILE A 165 14.66 10.98 -9.62
CA ILE A 165 13.75 11.66 -10.55
C ILE A 165 14.51 12.70 -11.39
N SER A 166 15.45 13.42 -10.77
CA SER A 166 16.26 14.43 -11.45
C SER A 166 17.12 13.87 -12.59
N THR A 167 17.38 12.57 -12.60
CA THR A 167 18.13 11.89 -13.67
C THR A 167 17.26 11.42 -14.83
N LEU A 168 15.94 11.40 -14.66
CA LEU A 168 15.00 10.85 -15.63
C LEU A 168 14.66 11.86 -16.74
N PRO A 169 14.34 11.40 -17.96
CA PRO A 169 13.72 12.25 -18.98
C PRO A 169 12.41 12.86 -18.45
N LYS A 170 12.12 14.10 -18.83
CA LYS A 170 10.95 14.85 -18.32
C LYS A 170 9.60 14.30 -18.79
N ASP A 171 9.58 13.51 -19.84
CA ASP A 171 8.41 12.85 -20.41
C ASP A 171 8.13 11.47 -19.78
N VAL A 172 9.00 10.99 -18.90
CA VAL A 172 8.77 9.80 -18.08
C VAL A 172 7.99 10.20 -16.86
N LEU A 173 6.82 9.60 -16.66
CA LEU A 173 5.97 9.82 -15.48
C LEU A 173 6.43 8.94 -14.32
N VAL A 174 6.53 9.52 -13.14
CA VAL A 174 6.95 8.82 -11.92
C VAL A 174 5.79 8.74 -10.96
N ILE A 175 5.37 7.53 -10.62
CA ILE A 175 4.28 7.28 -9.68
C ILE A 175 4.89 6.82 -8.35
N ILE A 176 4.67 7.59 -7.30
CA ILE A 176 5.10 7.28 -5.94
C ILE A 176 3.87 6.77 -5.17
N ASP A 177 3.84 5.46 -4.92
CA ASP A 177 2.77 4.83 -4.16
C ASP A 177 3.11 4.84 -2.67
N GLU A 178 2.40 5.67 -1.92
CA GLU A 178 2.54 5.86 -0.49
C GLU A 178 1.48 5.09 0.33
N ALA A 179 1.04 3.92 -0.13
CA ALA A 179 0.00 3.15 0.56
C ALA A 179 0.34 2.83 2.03
N TYR A 180 1.62 2.76 2.38
CA TYR A 180 2.11 2.40 3.73
C TYR A 180 2.83 3.53 4.45
N ILE A 181 2.88 4.73 3.87
CA ILE A 181 3.71 5.83 4.37
C ILE A 181 3.35 6.27 5.80
N ASP A 182 2.08 6.16 6.20
CA ASP A 182 1.61 6.54 7.52
C ASP A 182 2.30 5.74 8.65
N PHE A 183 2.83 4.55 8.34
CA PHE A 183 3.52 3.69 9.30
C PHE A 183 5.01 4.00 9.48
N VAL A 184 5.58 4.90 8.66
CA VAL A 184 6.98 5.32 8.79
C VAL A 184 7.13 6.23 9.99
N THR A 185 7.93 5.80 10.96
CA THR A 185 8.22 6.54 12.21
C THR A 185 9.70 6.90 12.37
N SER A 186 10.52 6.52 11.39
CA SER A 186 11.98 6.76 11.40
C SER A 186 12.38 8.17 10.98
N VAL A 187 11.47 8.92 10.35
CA VAL A 187 11.65 10.30 9.89
C VAL A 187 10.42 11.14 10.22
N GLU A 188 10.60 12.44 10.41
CA GLU A 188 9.53 13.35 10.81
C GLU A 188 8.51 13.58 9.67
N VAL A 189 9.00 13.77 8.43
CA VAL A 189 8.17 14.00 7.24
C VAL A 189 8.52 12.98 6.18
N PRO A 190 7.90 11.77 6.24
CA PRO A 190 8.26 10.69 5.33
C PRO A 190 7.67 10.85 3.92
N THR A 191 6.59 11.64 3.75
CA THR A 191 5.89 11.77 2.47
C THR A 191 6.69 12.57 1.44
N ALA A 192 6.62 12.12 0.20
CA ALA A 192 7.22 12.81 -0.95
C ALA A 192 6.37 13.97 -1.50
N ARG A 193 5.35 14.45 -0.75
CA ARG A 193 4.43 15.53 -1.17
C ARG A 193 5.14 16.75 -1.79
N ALA A 194 6.29 17.16 -1.23
CA ALA A 194 7.05 18.29 -1.74
C ALA A 194 7.50 18.12 -3.20
N LEU A 195 7.70 16.89 -3.66
CA LEU A 195 8.14 16.62 -5.02
C LEU A 195 7.10 16.98 -6.08
N LEU A 196 5.81 17.09 -5.70
CA LEU A 196 4.76 17.59 -6.61
C LEU A 196 5.00 19.05 -7.04
N ASP A 197 5.62 19.84 -6.17
CA ASP A 197 5.91 21.24 -6.43
C ASP A 197 7.21 21.42 -7.25
N GLU A 198 8.07 20.39 -7.25
CA GLU A 198 9.38 20.40 -7.91
C GLU A 198 9.32 19.77 -9.32
N PHE A 199 8.47 18.76 -9.49
CA PHE A 199 8.43 17.92 -10.71
C PHE A 199 7.01 17.78 -11.26
N PRO A 200 6.71 18.34 -12.44
CA PRO A 200 5.37 18.29 -13.02
C PRO A 200 4.95 16.89 -13.49
N ASN A 201 5.88 15.94 -13.59
CA ASN A 201 5.69 14.57 -14.04
C ASN A 201 5.58 13.56 -12.88
N VAL A 202 5.40 14.03 -11.64
CA VAL A 202 5.26 13.19 -10.46
C VAL A 202 3.79 13.02 -10.08
N PHE A 203 3.43 11.80 -9.69
CA PHE A 203 2.17 11.44 -9.04
C PHE A 203 2.46 10.88 -7.66
N ILE A 204 1.60 11.19 -6.69
CA ILE A 204 1.63 10.57 -5.36
C ILE A 204 0.29 9.91 -5.10
N MET A 205 0.30 8.62 -4.76
CA MET A 205 -0.89 7.85 -4.46
C MET A 205 -1.00 7.55 -2.97
N ARG A 206 -2.23 7.61 -2.45
CA ARG A 206 -2.57 7.37 -1.04
C ARG A 206 -3.82 6.52 -0.94
N THR A 207 -3.96 5.75 0.15
CA THR A 207 -5.12 4.89 0.37
C THR A 207 -5.68 5.01 1.79
N PHE A 208 -6.98 4.80 1.91
CA PHE A 208 -7.65 4.60 3.19
C PHE A 208 -7.67 3.13 3.65
N SER A 209 -7.19 2.20 2.82
CA SER A 209 -7.28 0.76 3.08
C SER A 209 -6.39 0.26 4.21
N LYS A 210 -5.28 0.97 4.53
CA LYS A 210 -4.25 0.48 5.45
C LYS A 210 -4.35 1.15 6.82
N ALA A 211 -3.65 2.24 7.08
CA ALA A 211 -3.62 2.89 8.38
C ALA A 211 -5.00 3.38 8.87
N TYR A 212 -5.87 3.79 7.95
CA TYR A 212 -7.23 4.22 8.28
C TYR A 212 -8.24 3.08 8.49
N GLY A 213 -7.86 1.83 8.17
CA GLY A 213 -8.70 0.66 8.41
C GLY A 213 -9.95 0.56 7.53
N LEU A 214 -9.95 1.12 6.34
CA LEU A 214 -11.09 1.17 5.43
C LEU A 214 -10.95 0.27 4.19
N ALA A 215 -10.25 -0.87 4.30
CA ALA A 215 -10.01 -1.75 3.16
C ALA A 215 -11.29 -2.14 2.41
N ASN A 216 -12.39 -2.37 3.12
CA ASN A 216 -13.68 -2.77 2.55
C ASN A 216 -14.45 -1.61 1.90
N TYR A 217 -14.20 -0.36 2.29
CA TYR A 217 -14.84 0.82 1.69
C TYR A 217 -14.24 1.21 0.33
N ARG A 218 -13.08 0.68 -0.01
CA ARG A 218 -12.44 0.88 -1.31
C ARG A 218 -12.25 2.36 -1.66
N VAL A 219 -11.45 3.08 -0.89
CA VAL A 219 -11.13 4.49 -1.16
C VAL A 219 -9.64 4.69 -1.30
N GLY A 220 -9.23 5.26 -2.41
CA GLY A 220 -7.86 5.70 -2.67
C GLY A 220 -7.86 6.98 -3.51
N TYR A 221 -6.75 7.68 -3.53
CA TYR A 221 -6.62 8.89 -4.32
C TYR A 221 -5.18 9.11 -4.76
N MET A 222 -5.03 9.96 -5.76
CA MET A 222 -3.73 10.45 -6.20
C MET A 222 -3.72 11.96 -6.32
N MET A 223 -2.53 12.51 -6.23
CA MET A 223 -2.22 13.92 -6.44
C MET A 223 -1.19 14.04 -7.57
N SER A 224 -1.35 15.04 -8.43
CA SER A 224 -0.41 15.34 -9.51
C SER A 224 -0.55 16.80 -9.95
N SER A 225 0.10 17.19 -11.05
CA SER A 225 -0.26 18.44 -11.71
C SER A 225 -1.71 18.42 -12.18
N ALA A 226 -2.37 19.58 -12.24
CA ALA A 226 -3.76 19.68 -12.69
C ALA A 226 -3.96 19.15 -14.13
N GLU A 227 -2.96 19.32 -14.99
CA GLU A 227 -2.98 18.82 -16.36
C GLU A 227 -3.03 17.28 -16.39
N LEU A 228 -2.13 16.61 -15.66
CA LEU A 228 -2.06 15.14 -15.62
C LEU A 228 -3.29 14.54 -14.93
N ALA A 229 -3.75 15.16 -13.84
CA ALA A 229 -4.98 14.75 -13.17
C ALA A 229 -6.20 14.85 -14.11
N ASN A 230 -6.29 15.90 -14.94
CA ASN A 230 -7.37 16.05 -15.89
C ASN A 230 -7.41 14.94 -16.93
N TYR A 231 -6.27 14.50 -17.46
CA TYR A 231 -6.23 13.35 -18.38
C TYR A 231 -6.84 12.09 -17.76
N ILE A 232 -6.49 11.78 -16.51
CA ILE A 232 -7.02 10.62 -15.81
C ILE A 232 -8.51 10.78 -15.50
N GLN A 233 -8.96 11.98 -15.13
CA GLN A 233 -10.38 12.28 -14.89
C GLN A 233 -11.26 12.00 -16.11
N THR A 234 -10.74 12.15 -17.34
CA THR A 234 -11.54 11.92 -18.56
C THR A 234 -11.94 10.46 -18.75
N ILE A 235 -11.20 9.51 -18.19
CA ILE A 235 -11.50 8.08 -18.30
C ILE A 235 -12.14 7.50 -17.02
N ARG A 236 -12.21 8.27 -15.94
CA ARG A 236 -12.85 7.85 -14.69
C ARG A 236 -14.33 7.60 -14.94
N LEU A 237 -14.83 6.45 -14.46
CA LEU A 237 -16.25 6.15 -14.57
C LEU A 237 -17.09 7.16 -13.79
N PRO A 238 -18.22 7.62 -14.37
CA PRO A 238 -19.16 8.45 -13.65
C PRO A 238 -19.63 7.76 -12.36
N TYR A 239 -19.73 8.52 -11.27
CA TYR A 239 -20.24 8.00 -9.98
C TYR A 239 -19.46 6.78 -9.45
N ASN A 240 -18.16 6.67 -9.72
CA ASN A 240 -17.34 5.52 -9.36
C ASN A 240 -17.33 5.21 -7.87
N LEU A 241 -17.24 6.24 -7.00
CA LEU A 241 -17.19 6.07 -5.56
C LEU A 241 -18.57 6.29 -4.93
N ASN A 242 -19.12 5.25 -4.27
CA ASN A 242 -20.40 5.34 -3.59
C ASN A 242 -20.36 6.27 -2.37
N THR A 243 -21.54 6.78 -1.95
CA THR A 243 -21.64 7.76 -0.87
C THR A 243 -21.16 7.24 0.48
N LEU A 244 -21.43 5.97 0.82
CA LEU A 244 -20.99 5.40 2.10
C LEU A 244 -19.46 5.38 2.21
N SER A 245 -18.77 5.10 1.10
CA SER A 245 -17.31 5.17 1.04
C SER A 245 -16.79 6.60 1.20
N GLN A 246 -17.46 7.59 0.60
CA GLN A 246 -17.11 9.00 0.77
C GLN A 246 -17.26 9.43 2.24
N VAL A 247 -18.41 9.16 2.84
CA VAL A 247 -18.70 9.44 4.26
C VAL A 247 -17.71 8.76 5.20
N ALA A 248 -17.43 7.47 4.96
CA ALA A 248 -16.47 6.70 5.75
C ALA A 248 -15.05 7.30 5.67
N ALA A 249 -14.60 7.68 4.47
CA ALA A 249 -13.28 8.25 4.26
C ALA A 249 -13.12 9.61 4.97
N GLU A 250 -14.11 10.49 4.88
CA GLU A 250 -14.10 11.78 5.57
C GLU A 250 -14.03 11.62 7.09
N ALA A 251 -14.86 10.73 7.65
CA ALA A 251 -14.87 10.46 9.09
C ALA A 251 -13.55 9.85 9.57
N ALA A 252 -12.96 8.93 8.81
CA ALA A 252 -11.67 8.32 9.13
C ALA A 252 -10.53 9.34 9.05
N PHE A 253 -10.53 10.19 8.02
CA PHE A 253 -9.50 11.21 7.82
C PHE A 253 -9.49 12.23 8.95
N GLY A 254 -10.65 12.56 9.50
CA GLY A 254 -10.79 13.46 10.66
C GLY A 254 -10.47 12.82 12.01
N ASP A 255 -10.21 11.51 12.09
CA ASP A 255 -9.89 10.82 13.35
C ASP A 255 -8.38 10.61 13.54
N HIS A 256 -7.69 11.70 13.84
CA HIS A 256 -6.25 11.68 14.07
C HIS A 256 -5.82 10.86 15.29
N GLU A 257 -6.70 10.69 16.28
CA GLU A 257 -6.41 9.88 17.46
C GLU A 257 -6.35 8.39 17.13
N PHE A 258 -7.34 7.88 16.38
CA PHE A 258 -7.34 6.50 15.90
C PHE A 258 -6.12 6.22 15.03
N LEU A 259 -5.80 7.11 14.08
CA LEU A 259 -4.64 6.98 13.21
C LEU A 259 -3.33 6.92 14.02
N ARG A 260 -3.13 7.85 14.94
CA ARG A 260 -1.95 7.88 15.81
C ARG A 260 -1.81 6.61 16.64
N SER A 261 -2.90 6.17 17.30
CA SER A 261 -2.92 4.93 18.07
C SER A 261 -2.56 3.69 17.22
N THR A 262 -3.05 3.65 15.99
CA THR A 262 -2.71 2.58 15.02
C THR A 262 -1.23 2.57 14.70
N ILE A 263 -0.65 3.74 14.40
CA ILE A 263 0.77 3.89 14.04
C ILE A 263 1.67 3.48 15.23
N GLU A 264 1.36 3.95 16.44
CA GLU A 264 2.12 3.64 17.65
C GLU A 264 2.12 2.14 17.97
N LYS A 265 0.93 1.50 17.94
CA LYS A 265 0.80 0.06 18.15
C LYS A 265 1.56 -0.75 17.10
N ASN A 266 1.46 -0.35 15.83
CA ASN A 266 2.17 -0.99 14.74
C ASN A 266 3.70 -0.85 14.91
N ALA A 267 4.19 0.31 15.28
CA ALA A 267 5.63 0.55 15.49
C ALA A 267 6.17 -0.30 16.65
N ALA A 268 5.41 -0.40 17.76
CA ALA A 268 5.79 -1.25 18.90
C ALA A 268 5.85 -2.74 18.51
N GLU A 269 4.85 -3.23 17.79
CA GLU A 269 4.81 -4.62 17.36
C GLU A 269 5.92 -4.92 16.34
N ARG A 270 6.19 -4.01 15.40
CA ARG A 270 7.28 -4.13 14.43
C ARG A 270 8.63 -4.29 15.12
N ALA A 271 8.91 -3.47 16.14
CA ALA A 271 10.16 -3.54 16.90
C ALA A 271 10.32 -4.90 17.60
N LEU A 272 9.25 -5.48 18.14
CA LEU A 272 9.28 -6.82 18.75
C LEU A 272 9.53 -7.93 17.73
N TRP A 273 8.99 -7.81 16.52
CA TRP A 273 9.27 -8.76 15.44
C TRP A 273 10.72 -8.68 14.97
N GLU A 274 11.24 -7.47 14.74
CA GLU A 274 12.63 -7.26 14.37
C GLU A 274 13.59 -7.83 15.44
N GLN A 275 13.35 -7.51 16.72
CA GLN A 275 14.11 -8.06 17.82
C GLN A 275 14.06 -9.60 17.84
N THR A 276 12.90 -10.19 17.65
CA THR A 276 12.76 -11.65 17.64
C THR A 276 13.54 -12.30 16.50
N LEU A 277 13.47 -11.69 15.31
CA LEU A 277 14.21 -12.20 14.14
C LEU A 277 15.73 -12.09 14.34
N ASP A 278 16.21 -11.00 14.94
CA ASP A 278 17.62 -10.86 15.31
C ASP A 278 18.05 -11.93 16.31
N GLU A 279 17.24 -12.21 17.34
CA GLU A 279 17.50 -13.23 18.36
C GLU A 279 17.59 -14.65 17.78
N VAL A 280 16.78 -14.98 16.78
CA VAL A 280 16.73 -16.33 16.19
C VAL A 280 17.60 -16.48 14.92
N GLY A 281 18.28 -15.42 14.49
CA GLY A 281 19.08 -15.42 13.27
C GLY A 281 18.27 -15.48 11.96
N GLY A 282 17.03 -14.98 11.98
CA GLY A 282 16.21 -14.85 10.79
C GLY A 282 16.67 -13.70 9.90
N THR A 283 16.45 -13.82 8.61
CA THR A 283 16.74 -12.75 7.64
C THR A 283 15.48 -11.91 7.40
N TYR A 284 15.61 -10.61 7.36
CA TYR A 284 14.49 -9.69 7.05
C TYR A 284 15.01 -8.36 6.54
N TYR A 285 14.12 -7.56 5.94
CA TYR A 285 14.41 -6.18 5.61
C TYR A 285 13.81 -5.24 6.63
N LYS A 286 14.51 -4.13 6.95
CA LYS A 286 13.98 -3.07 7.80
C LYS A 286 12.70 -2.49 7.20
N SER A 287 11.60 -2.60 7.93
CA SER A 287 10.29 -2.20 7.46
C SER A 287 9.86 -0.82 7.97
N GLY A 288 9.34 0.00 7.05
CA GLY A 288 8.57 1.22 7.38
C GLY A 288 7.05 1.01 7.27
N ALA A 289 6.59 -0.23 7.02
CA ALA A 289 5.19 -0.56 6.76
C ALA A 289 4.51 -1.24 7.95
N ASN A 290 3.30 -1.76 7.73
CA ASN A 290 2.56 -2.57 8.68
C ASN A 290 2.75 -4.08 8.47
N PHE A 291 3.88 -4.47 7.93
CA PHE A 291 4.24 -5.88 7.74
C PHE A 291 5.77 -6.04 7.81
N ILE A 292 6.20 -7.28 8.00
CA ILE A 292 7.60 -7.71 7.89
C ILE A 292 7.73 -8.66 6.71
N PHE A 293 8.78 -8.49 5.91
CA PHE A 293 9.19 -9.43 4.88
C PHE A 293 10.44 -10.16 5.36
N MET A 294 10.31 -11.47 5.58
CA MET A 294 11.31 -12.28 6.30
C MET A 294 11.56 -13.62 5.63
N SER A 295 12.74 -14.15 5.85
CA SER A 295 13.14 -15.50 5.45
C SER A 295 13.71 -16.27 6.62
N VAL A 296 13.33 -17.53 6.72
CA VAL A 296 13.87 -18.53 7.64
C VAL A 296 14.02 -19.85 6.90
N PRO A 297 14.82 -20.83 7.40
CA PRO A 297 14.88 -22.14 6.78
C PRO A 297 13.48 -22.75 6.63
N ASN A 298 13.17 -23.27 5.43
CA ASN A 298 11.86 -23.87 5.11
C ASN A 298 10.66 -22.98 5.50
N ALA A 299 10.68 -21.70 5.10
CA ALA A 299 9.69 -20.70 5.50
C ALA A 299 8.22 -21.13 5.29
N ASP A 300 7.94 -21.92 4.25
CA ASP A 300 6.59 -22.45 4.01
C ASP A 300 6.13 -23.40 5.11
N SER A 301 7.04 -24.20 5.72
CA SER A 301 6.70 -25.05 6.86
C SER A 301 6.34 -24.23 8.10
N LEU A 302 7.05 -23.12 8.36
CA LEU A 302 6.66 -22.19 9.41
C LEU A 302 5.28 -21.58 9.16
N ALA A 303 5.00 -21.20 7.92
CA ALA A 303 3.68 -20.68 7.55
C ALA A 303 2.57 -21.72 7.72
N ASP A 304 2.86 -23.03 7.50
CA ASP A 304 1.91 -24.11 7.79
C ASP A 304 1.67 -24.28 9.30
N GLU A 305 2.72 -24.17 10.13
CA GLU A 305 2.58 -24.20 11.59
C GLU A 305 1.72 -23.02 12.10
N TRP A 306 1.95 -21.82 11.59
CA TRP A 306 1.11 -20.65 11.91
C TRP A 306 -0.33 -20.85 11.43
N LEU A 307 -0.52 -21.35 10.22
CA LEU A 307 -1.85 -21.59 9.66
C LEU A 307 -2.64 -22.64 10.46
N ALA A 308 -1.96 -23.71 10.93
CA ALA A 308 -2.57 -24.72 11.80
C ALA A 308 -3.03 -24.14 13.16
N LYS A 309 -2.50 -22.99 13.57
CA LYS A 309 -2.92 -22.22 14.75
C LYS A 309 -3.87 -21.06 14.39
N GLY A 310 -4.35 -20.98 13.14
CA GLY A 310 -5.29 -19.97 12.69
C GLY A 310 -4.64 -18.65 12.25
N TYR A 311 -3.33 -18.59 11.98
CA TYR A 311 -2.63 -17.40 11.49
C TYR A 311 -2.27 -17.57 10.02
N GLN A 312 -2.90 -16.77 9.15
CA GLN A 312 -2.69 -16.83 7.71
C GLN A 312 -1.75 -15.71 7.24
N VAL A 313 -0.54 -16.05 6.80
CA VAL A 313 0.45 -15.11 6.25
C VAL A 313 0.54 -15.20 4.73
N ARG A 314 1.27 -14.27 4.08
CA ARG A 314 1.46 -14.25 2.64
C ARG A 314 2.72 -15.01 2.23
N ARG A 315 2.56 -15.94 1.28
CA ARG A 315 3.62 -16.72 0.63
C ARG A 315 3.77 -16.32 -0.84
N GLY A 316 4.81 -16.82 -1.51
CA GLY A 316 4.94 -16.82 -2.96
C GLY A 316 5.35 -15.50 -3.60
N GLN A 317 5.80 -14.51 -2.82
CA GLN A 317 6.34 -13.26 -3.36
C GLN A 317 7.85 -13.33 -3.64
N ARG A 318 8.54 -14.26 -3.00
CA ARG A 318 9.93 -14.66 -3.22
C ARG A 318 10.12 -16.04 -2.59
N ASP A 319 10.93 -16.89 -3.21
CA ASP A 319 11.19 -18.23 -2.71
C ASP A 319 11.80 -18.20 -1.31
N ASN A 320 11.22 -18.97 -0.41
CA ASN A 320 11.62 -19.06 0.99
C ASN A 320 11.48 -17.76 1.81
N TRP A 321 10.61 -16.85 1.36
CA TRP A 321 10.26 -15.61 2.06
C TRP A 321 8.77 -15.55 2.38
N LEU A 322 8.44 -14.95 3.53
CA LEU A 322 7.08 -14.71 3.99
C LEU A 322 6.87 -13.21 4.22
N ARG A 323 5.69 -12.71 3.84
CA ARG A 323 5.24 -11.40 4.27
C ARG A 323 4.19 -11.56 5.36
N VAL A 324 4.50 -11.07 6.55
CA VAL A 324 3.66 -11.15 7.74
C VAL A 324 3.10 -9.76 8.04
N THR A 325 1.80 -9.57 7.86
CA THR A 325 1.12 -8.37 8.38
C THR A 325 1.24 -8.37 9.90
N LEU A 326 1.63 -7.25 10.48
CA LEU A 326 1.83 -7.14 11.93
C LEU A 326 0.50 -7.29 12.67
N PRO A 327 0.36 -8.30 13.54
CA PRO A 327 -0.87 -8.54 14.28
C PRO A 327 -0.98 -7.66 15.52
N PRO A 328 -2.11 -7.70 16.25
CA PRO A 328 -2.17 -7.16 17.61
C PRO A 328 -1.17 -7.86 18.54
N ALA A 329 -0.74 -7.18 19.61
CA ALA A 329 0.33 -7.63 20.49
C ALA A 329 0.13 -9.06 21.06
N SER A 330 -1.11 -9.44 21.41
CA SER A 330 -1.43 -10.78 21.91
C SER A 330 -1.17 -11.89 20.89
N ASP A 331 -1.61 -11.68 19.65
CA ASP A 331 -1.37 -12.60 18.53
C ASP A 331 0.10 -12.60 18.13
N GLY A 332 0.73 -11.42 18.13
CA GLY A 332 2.16 -11.28 17.86
C GLY A 332 3.03 -12.07 18.84
N ALA A 333 2.72 -12.02 20.13
CA ALA A 333 3.43 -12.80 21.13
C ALA A 333 3.36 -14.31 20.86
N ILE A 334 2.19 -14.83 20.49
CA ILE A 334 1.99 -16.24 20.15
C ILE A 334 2.80 -16.61 18.89
N MET A 335 2.69 -15.82 17.85
CA MET A 335 3.38 -16.09 16.59
C MET A 335 4.90 -16.04 16.72
N ARG A 336 5.43 -15.07 17.49
CA ARG A 336 6.86 -14.98 17.78
C ARG A 336 7.37 -16.15 18.65
N ALA A 337 6.54 -16.64 19.58
CA ALA A 337 6.87 -17.86 20.34
C ALA A 337 6.99 -19.08 19.42
N ILE A 338 6.03 -19.28 18.51
CA ILE A 338 6.07 -20.35 17.51
C ILE A 338 7.31 -20.20 16.62
N LEU A 339 7.65 -18.99 16.18
CA LEU A 339 8.87 -18.74 15.41
C LEU A 339 10.15 -19.16 16.18
N LYS A 340 10.26 -18.79 17.44
CA LYS A 340 11.41 -19.18 18.29
C LYS A 340 11.51 -20.70 18.43
N GLU A 341 10.40 -21.37 18.70
CA GLU A 341 10.35 -22.84 18.79
C GLU A 341 10.70 -23.51 17.45
N TYR A 342 10.19 -22.97 16.34
CA TYR A 342 10.49 -23.45 15.01
C TYR A 342 11.99 -23.37 14.71
N MET A 343 12.58 -22.21 14.92
CA MET A 343 14.01 -21.97 14.66
C MET A 343 14.92 -22.83 15.57
N ALA A 344 14.50 -23.11 16.79
CA ALA A 344 15.26 -23.98 17.71
C ALA A 344 15.29 -25.45 17.25
N ARG A 345 14.43 -25.86 16.31
CA ARG A 345 14.40 -27.21 15.73
C ARG A 345 15.14 -27.33 14.39
N GLN A 346 15.59 -26.20 13.81
CA GLN A 346 16.35 -26.20 12.55
C GLN A 346 17.85 -26.41 12.79
#